data_a42b09a18bd74b8aa46f62680ef24a87
#
_entry.id   a42b09a18bd74b8aa46f62680ef24a87
#
_cell.length_a   1.000
_cell.length_b   1.000
_cell.length_c   1.000
_cell.angle_alpha   90.00
_cell.angle_beta   90.00
_cell.angle_gamma   90.00
#
_symmetry.space_group_name_H-M   'P 1'
#
loop_
_entity.id
_entity.type
_entity.pdbx_description
1 polymer ?
#
loop_
_entity_poly.entity_id
_entity_poly.type
_entity_poly.pdbx_seq_one_letter_code
_entity_poly.pdbx_strand_id
1 'polypeptide(L)'
;RNILADGFDPILDLEKSHDSWIVDKRDGTEFLDMFSMYASGCIGYNHPKILENKDLLANVSLFKPTLSDIYTTEYADFLDVFNDVAIPDYLKNTFFIEGGGLAVENALKVAFDWKVRKNLSKGIENKGYKILHFKEAFHGRTGYTLSLTNTDPIKTKYFPKFDWPRIENPYLSFPINDQALIDVKQKEELAVEQIKEALNNDPNDIAALIIEPIQGEGGDNHFRCQFFQKLKDLSLEHDFLLIYDEVQTGIGITGKMWAHQHFTPSLCQCDPPIKNIPIPDIISFGKKTQVCGILAGDRINEVENNAFKTSSRINSTFGGSLTDMVRFKIILETVRDLNLLEHVNNTGNYL
;
A
#
# COMPACT_ATOMS: atom_id res chain seq x y z
N ARG A 1 -0.05 13.72 33.79
CA ARG A 1 0.52 12.79 32.79
C ARG A 1 0.49 13.48 31.43
N ASN A 2 1.55 13.34 30.67
CA ASN A 2 1.62 13.87 29.33
C ASN A 2 1.35 12.73 28.34
N ILE A 3 0.36 12.92 27.49
CA ILE A 3 0.06 12.02 26.37
C ILE A 3 0.28 12.85 25.11
N LEU A 4 1.08 12.35 24.19
CA LEU A 4 1.20 12.99 22.88
C LEU A 4 -0.17 12.97 22.22
N ALA A 5 -0.70 14.15 21.94
CA ALA A 5 -1.94 14.34 21.19
C ALA A 5 -1.64 15.28 20.03
N ASP A 6 -1.90 14.81 18.83
CA ASP A 6 -1.59 15.49 17.57
C ASP A 6 -2.86 15.54 16.68
N GLY A 7 -4.01 15.64 17.36
CA GLY A 7 -5.32 15.59 16.73
C GLY A 7 -5.93 16.97 16.49
N PHE A 8 -7.05 16.99 15.78
CA PHE A 8 -7.90 18.16 15.62
C PHE A 8 -8.70 18.48 16.89
N ASP A 9 -9.18 19.69 17.02
CA ASP A 9 -9.93 20.16 18.20
C ASP A 9 -11.27 19.40 18.43
N PRO A 10 -12.10 19.05 17.42
CA PRO A 10 -13.36 18.35 17.63
C PRO A 10 -13.21 17.00 18.35
N ILE A 11 -14.12 16.72 19.27
CA ILE A 11 -14.24 15.41 19.94
C ILE A 11 -15.29 14.58 19.22
N LEU A 12 -14.87 13.51 18.54
CA LEU A 12 -15.75 12.65 17.77
C LEU A 12 -16.84 12.01 18.65
N ASP A 13 -18.11 12.27 18.35
CA ASP A 13 -19.24 11.54 18.89
C ASP A 13 -19.44 10.25 18.09
N LEU A 14 -19.08 9.11 18.66
CA LEU A 14 -19.16 7.81 18.00
C LEU A 14 -20.60 7.36 17.71
N GLU A 15 -21.58 7.88 18.42
CA GLU A 15 -22.99 7.50 18.27
C GLU A 15 -23.70 8.37 17.22
N LYS A 16 -23.37 9.66 17.19
CA LYS A 16 -24.07 10.63 16.36
C LYS A 16 -23.42 10.93 15.02
N SER A 17 -22.10 10.71 14.89
CA SER A 17 -21.43 10.84 13.59
C SER A 17 -22.00 9.84 12.59
N HIS A 18 -22.28 10.27 11.36
CA HIS A 18 -22.96 9.47 10.36
C HIS A 18 -22.49 9.81 8.94
N ASP A 19 -22.57 8.88 8.04
CA ASP A 19 -22.19 9.06 6.63
C ASP A 19 -20.80 9.71 6.50
N SER A 20 -20.72 10.91 5.93
CA SER A 20 -19.50 11.73 5.84
C SER A 20 -19.47 12.89 6.84
N TRP A 21 -20.22 12.80 7.96
CA TRP A 21 -20.33 13.88 8.93
C TRP A 21 -19.76 13.46 10.29
N ILE A 22 -18.79 14.24 10.77
CA ILE A 22 -18.28 14.19 12.13
C ILE A 22 -19.13 15.09 13.00
N VAL A 23 -19.64 14.56 14.11
CA VAL A 23 -20.37 15.32 15.13
C VAL A 23 -19.46 15.56 16.33
N ASP A 24 -19.31 16.81 16.74
CA ASP A 24 -18.58 17.14 17.97
C ASP A 24 -19.43 16.80 19.20
N LYS A 25 -18.87 15.96 20.07
CA LYS A 25 -19.56 15.49 21.27
C LYS A 25 -19.85 16.60 22.28
N ARG A 26 -19.12 17.73 22.23
CA ARG A 26 -19.24 18.84 23.20
C ARG A 26 -20.53 19.65 22.98
N ASP A 27 -20.88 19.92 21.73
CA ASP A 27 -21.94 20.85 21.39
C ASP A 27 -22.85 20.39 20.23
N GLY A 28 -22.54 19.26 19.61
CA GLY A 28 -23.30 18.72 18.48
C GLY A 28 -23.01 19.39 17.15
N THR A 29 -21.95 20.20 17.03
CA THR A 29 -21.55 20.79 15.75
C THR A 29 -21.18 19.71 14.75
N GLU A 30 -21.69 19.83 13.52
CA GLU A 30 -21.43 18.88 12.43
C GLU A 30 -20.35 19.43 11.49
N PHE A 31 -19.39 18.59 11.14
CA PHE A 31 -18.31 18.87 10.19
C PHE A 31 -18.35 17.86 9.05
N LEU A 32 -18.35 18.35 7.80
CA LEU A 32 -18.15 17.48 6.65
C LEU A 32 -16.72 16.91 6.68
N ASP A 33 -16.59 15.59 6.74
CA ASP A 33 -15.31 14.91 6.81
C ASP A 33 -14.64 14.84 5.43
N MET A 34 -13.79 15.82 5.14
CA MET A 34 -12.88 15.80 3.98
C MET A 34 -11.51 15.17 4.31
N PHE A 35 -11.32 14.69 5.54
CA PHE A 35 -10.08 14.12 6.04
C PHE A 35 -10.08 12.58 5.97
N SER A 36 -11.24 11.94 6.21
CA SER A 36 -11.44 10.48 6.24
C SER A 36 -10.39 9.72 7.07
N MET A 37 -9.90 10.32 8.15
CA MET A 37 -8.83 9.74 9.00
C MET A 37 -7.61 9.31 8.17
N TYR A 38 -7.04 10.20 7.37
CA TYR A 38 -5.97 9.92 6.40
C TYR A 38 -6.35 8.85 5.36
N ALA A 39 -7.57 8.93 4.84
CA ALA A 39 -8.14 7.95 3.91
C ALA A 39 -8.24 6.52 4.48
N SER A 40 -8.49 6.36 5.79
CA SER A 40 -8.83 5.06 6.39
C SER A 40 -10.33 4.83 6.52
N GLY A 41 -11.16 5.88 6.52
CA GLY A 41 -12.61 5.77 6.42
C GLY A 41 -13.01 5.34 5.00
N CYS A 42 -13.66 4.18 4.85
CA CYS A 42 -14.02 3.65 3.55
C CYS A 42 -15.48 3.87 3.21
N ILE A 43 -16.38 3.63 4.17
CA ILE A 43 -17.84 3.64 3.98
C ILE A 43 -18.56 4.65 4.89
N GLY A 44 -17.82 5.61 5.43
CA GLY A 44 -18.35 6.63 6.35
C GLY A 44 -18.59 6.13 7.78
N TYR A 45 -19.22 6.99 8.59
CA TYR A 45 -19.50 6.73 10.00
C TYR A 45 -20.84 6.01 10.16
N ASN A 46 -20.91 5.07 11.08
CA ASN A 46 -22.13 4.33 11.46
C ASN A 46 -22.92 3.79 10.25
N HIS A 47 -22.20 3.30 9.23
CA HIS A 47 -22.82 2.70 8.06
C HIS A 47 -23.77 1.57 8.46
N PRO A 48 -25.00 1.47 7.91
CA PRO A 48 -26.00 0.46 8.29
C PRO A 48 -25.46 -0.96 8.30
N LYS A 49 -24.64 -1.35 7.32
CA LYS A 49 -24.02 -2.69 7.26
C LYS A 49 -23.10 -2.99 8.44
N ILE A 50 -22.39 -2.00 8.99
CA ILE A 50 -21.59 -2.16 10.21
C ILE A 50 -22.51 -2.35 11.42
N LEU A 51 -23.58 -1.54 11.53
CA LEU A 51 -24.53 -1.61 12.64
C LEU A 51 -25.33 -2.91 12.64
N GLU A 52 -25.74 -3.43 11.48
CA GLU A 52 -26.38 -4.73 11.32
C GLU A 52 -25.50 -5.89 11.84
N ASN A 53 -24.17 -5.76 11.77
CA ASN A 53 -23.20 -6.76 12.23
C ASN A 53 -22.62 -6.47 13.63
N LYS A 54 -23.26 -5.62 14.41
CA LYS A 54 -22.78 -5.18 15.73
C LYS A 54 -22.49 -6.36 16.68
N ASP A 55 -23.37 -7.34 16.73
CA ASP A 55 -23.21 -8.48 17.63
C ASP A 55 -22.04 -9.38 17.20
N LEU A 56 -21.86 -9.61 15.90
CA LEU A 56 -20.70 -10.33 15.38
C LEU A 56 -19.39 -9.60 15.73
N LEU A 57 -19.32 -8.28 15.50
CA LEU A 57 -18.16 -7.46 15.84
C LEU A 57 -17.89 -7.48 17.35
N ALA A 58 -18.94 -7.40 18.19
CA ALA A 58 -18.80 -7.52 19.63
C ALA A 58 -18.20 -8.88 20.02
N ASN A 59 -18.74 -9.98 19.49
CA ASN A 59 -18.28 -11.34 19.80
C ASN A 59 -16.80 -11.55 19.43
N VAL A 60 -16.38 -11.16 18.22
CA VAL A 60 -14.97 -11.33 17.80
C VAL A 60 -14.00 -10.42 18.56
N SER A 61 -14.50 -9.34 19.18
CA SER A 61 -13.68 -8.43 19.99
C SER A 61 -13.44 -8.92 21.42
N LEU A 62 -14.27 -9.87 21.93
CA LEU A 62 -14.15 -10.39 23.29
C LEU A 62 -12.90 -11.25 23.50
N PHE A 63 -12.37 -11.81 22.44
CA PHE A 63 -11.20 -12.66 22.49
C PHE A 63 -10.28 -12.36 21.29
N LYS A 64 -8.99 -12.16 21.54
CA LYS A 64 -7.99 -11.90 20.50
C LYS A 64 -7.11 -13.15 20.30
N PRO A 65 -7.49 -14.11 19.42
CA PRO A 65 -6.68 -15.30 19.16
C PRO A 65 -5.42 -14.96 18.37
N THR A 66 -4.41 -15.82 18.46
CA THR A 66 -3.22 -15.79 17.63
C THR A 66 -3.48 -16.49 16.30
N LEU A 67 -3.88 -15.76 15.27
CA LEU A 67 -4.29 -16.31 13.96
C LEU A 67 -3.15 -16.96 13.17
N SER A 68 -1.91 -16.77 13.59
CA SER A 68 -0.75 -17.48 13.02
C SER A 68 -0.66 -18.94 13.47
N ASP A 69 -1.34 -19.30 14.56
CA ASP A 69 -1.23 -20.63 15.20
C ASP A 69 -2.54 -21.38 15.21
N ILE A 70 -3.68 -20.67 15.37
CA ILE A 70 -5.01 -21.28 15.43
C ILE A 70 -5.97 -20.45 14.56
N TYR A 71 -6.63 -21.11 13.62
CA TYR A 71 -7.59 -20.50 12.71
C TYR A 71 -9.00 -20.49 13.29
N THR A 72 -9.83 -19.54 12.82
CA THR A 72 -11.26 -19.45 13.15
C THR A 72 -12.10 -19.51 11.87
N THR A 73 -13.38 -19.80 12.00
CA THR A 73 -14.34 -19.76 10.88
C THR A 73 -14.47 -18.35 10.32
N GLU A 74 -14.49 -17.34 11.18
CA GLU A 74 -14.59 -15.93 10.80
C GLU A 74 -13.36 -15.47 9.98
N TYR A 75 -12.17 -16.02 10.28
CA TYR A 75 -10.98 -15.81 9.47
C TYR A 75 -11.12 -16.42 8.07
N ALA A 76 -11.64 -17.65 7.99
CA ALA A 76 -11.89 -18.31 6.71
C ALA A 76 -12.91 -17.53 5.87
N ASP A 77 -14.05 -17.15 6.47
CA ASP A 77 -15.09 -16.34 5.82
C ASP A 77 -14.54 -14.99 5.30
N PHE A 78 -13.64 -14.37 6.05
CA PHE A 78 -12.96 -13.15 5.61
C PHE A 78 -12.07 -13.42 4.39
N LEU A 79 -11.28 -14.49 4.40
CA LEU A 79 -10.40 -14.86 3.29
C LEU A 79 -11.18 -15.13 2.00
N ASP A 80 -12.32 -15.81 2.10
CA ASP A 80 -13.17 -16.08 0.95
C ASP A 80 -13.66 -14.77 0.30
N VAL A 81 -14.17 -13.84 1.10
CA VAL A 81 -14.63 -12.54 0.60
C VAL A 81 -13.47 -11.69 0.07
N PHE A 82 -12.32 -11.68 0.76
CA PHE A 82 -11.16 -10.92 0.33
C PHE A 82 -10.62 -11.44 -1.01
N ASN A 83 -10.57 -12.77 -1.16
CA ASN A 83 -10.16 -13.41 -2.41
C ASN A 83 -11.13 -13.09 -3.57
N ASP A 84 -12.44 -13.18 -3.31
CA ASP A 84 -13.47 -12.93 -4.34
C ASP A 84 -13.51 -11.46 -4.80
N VAL A 85 -13.38 -10.51 -3.86
CA VAL A 85 -13.64 -9.09 -4.12
C VAL A 85 -12.38 -8.30 -4.44
N ALA A 86 -11.24 -8.61 -3.79
CA ALA A 86 -10.10 -7.70 -3.81
C ALA A 86 -8.76 -8.31 -4.23
N ILE A 87 -8.54 -9.63 -4.12
CA ILE A 87 -7.26 -10.22 -4.49
C ILE A 87 -7.21 -10.45 -6.02
N PRO A 88 -6.29 -9.78 -6.75
CA PRO A 88 -6.12 -10.05 -8.18
C PRO A 88 -5.49 -11.43 -8.43
N ASP A 89 -5.87 -12.11 -9.51
CA ASP A 89 -5.35 -13.45 -9.89
C ASP A 89 -3.82 -13.55 -9.98
N TYR A 90 -3.14 -12.43 -10.21
CA TYR A 90 -1.68 -12.37 -10.31
C TYR A 90 -0.97 -12.17 -8.97
N LEU A 91 -1.68 -11.98 -7.85
CA LEU A 91 -1.12 -11.82 -6.50
C LEU A 91 -1.67 -12.90 -5.56
N LYS A 92 -1.08 -14.09 -5.60
CA LYS A 92 -1.63 -15.30 -4.97
C LYS A 92 -1.17 -15.56 -3.54
N ASN A 93 -0.11 -14.90 -3.09
CA ASN A 93 0.43 -15.09 -1.75
C ASN A 93 -0.01 -13.93 -0.85
N THR A 94 -0.57 -14.24 0.31
CA THR A 94 -1.11 -13.24 1.24
C THR A 94 -0.48 -13.39 2.62
N PHE A 95 -0.13 -12.27 3.24
CA PHE A 95 0.31 -12.22 4.64
C PHE A 95 -0.31 -11.02 5.34
N PHE A 96 -0.81 -11.21 6.55
CA PHE A 96 -1.45 -10.18 7.35
C PHE A 96 -0.59 -9.78 8.55
N ILE A 97 -0.67 -8.49 8.91
CA ILE A 97 0.00 -7.91 10.07
C ILE A 97 -0.73 -6.63 10.50
N GLU A 98 -0.54 -6.19 11.74
CA GLU A 98 -1.09 -4.92 12.21
C GLU A 98 -0.16 -3.75 11.86
N GLY A 99 -0.70 -2.73 11.17
CA GLY A 99 -0.04 -1.48 10.83
C GLY A 99 0.61 -1.44 9.44
N GLY A 100 0.32 -0.35 8.69
CA GLY A 100 0.81 -0.16 7.31
C GLY A 100 2.33 -0.14 7.20
N GLY A 101 3.05 0.48 8.15
CA GLY A 101 4.51 0.46 8.18
C GLY A 101 5.07 -0.96 8.34
N LEU A 102 4.41 -1.83 9.14
CA LEU A 102 4.80 -3.22 9.29
C LEU A 102 4.44 -4.05 8.04
N ALA A 103 3.36 -3.70 7.34
CA ALA A 103 3.05 -4.31 6.04
C ALA A 103 4.19 -4.06 5.04
N VAL A 104 4.61 -2.80 4.90
CA VAL A 104 5.75 -2.45 4.04
C VAL A 104 7.03 -3.14 4.50
N GLU A 105 7.33 -3.18 5.80
CA GLU A 105 8.50 -3.92 6.30
C GLU A 105 8.51 -5.39 5.89
N ASN A 106 7.36 -6.04 5.92
CA ASN A 106 7.27 -7.44 5.49
C ASN A 106 7.36 -7.59 3.96
N ALA A 107 6.88 -6.62 3.17
CA ALA A 107 7.17 -6.56 1.73
C ALA A 107 8.68 -6.51 1.47
N LEU A 108 9.40 -5.67 2.20
CA LEU A 108 10.87 -5.56 2.10
C LEU A 108 11.57 -6.86 2.55
N LYS A 109 11.11 -7.48 3.66
CA LYS A 109 11.67 -8.78 4.12
C LYS A 109 11.51 -9.87 3.07
N VAL A 110 10.35 -9.94 2.41
CA VAL A 110 10.13 -10.88 1.29
C VAL A 110 11.10 -10.60 0.15
N ALA A 111 11.30 -9.32 -0.19
CA ALA A 111 12.22 -8.94 -1.26
C ALA A 111 13.68 -9.26 -0.91
N PHE A 112 14.12 -8.99 0.32
CA PHE A 112 15.46 -9.35 0.79
C PHE A 112 15.68 -10.86 0.77
N ASP A 113 14.74 -11.65 1.33
CA ASP A 113 14.82 -13.11 1.34
C ASP A 113 14.93 -13.66 -0.09
N TRP A 114 14.11 -13.17 -1.00
CA TRP A 114 14.12 -13.56 -2.40
C TRP A 114 15.46 -13.22 -3.08
N LYS A 115 15.94 -11.98 -2.95
CA LYS A 115 17.18 -11.55 -3.63
C LYS A 115 18.41 -12.22 -3.07
N VAL A 116 18.55 -12.28 -1.75
CA VAL A 116 19.69 -12.94 -1.08
C VAL A 116 19.77 -14.41 -1.47
N ARG A 117 18.64 -15.14 -1.47
CA ARG A 117 18.65 -16.57 -1.84
C ARG A 117 19.00 -16.78 -3.31
N LYS A 118 18.52 -15.92 -4.21
CA LYS A 118 18.94 -15.95 -5.62
C LYS A 118 20.44 -15.66 -5.78
N ASN A 119 20.99 -14.73 -5.03
CA ASN A 119 22.41 -14.43 -5.02
C ASN A 119 23.23 -15.63 -4.50
N LEU A 120 22.82 -16.21 -3.39
CA LEU A 120 23.50 -17.38 -2.81
C LEU A 120 23.50 -18.57 -3.78
N SER A 121 22.43 -18.81 -4.54
CA SER A 121 22.40 -19.87 -5.56
C SER A 121 23.39 -19.63 -6.71
N LYS A 122 23.85 -18.38 -6.90
CA LYS A 122 24.88 -17.98 -7.88
C LYS A 122 26.27 -17.84 -7.25
N GLY A 123 26.46 -18.19 -5.96
CA GLY A 123 27.71 -18.01 -5.22
C GLY A 123 28.03 -16.56 -4.84
N ILE A 124 27.02 -15.68 -4.84
CA ILE A 124 27.17 -14.28 -4.47
C ILE A 124 26.71 -14.10 -3.02
N GLU A 125 27.64 -13.75 -2.14
CA GLU A 125 27.38 -13.55 -0.71
C GLU A 125 27.31 -12.05 -0.35
N ASN A 126 26.65 -11.76 0.78
CA ASN A 126 26.56 -10.41 1.37
C ASN A 126 26.00 -9.33 0.43
N LYS A 127 25.06 -9.70 -0.44
CA LYS A 127 24.37 -8.84 -1.40
C LYS A 127 22.87 -9.12 -1.42
N GLY A 128 22.06 -8.11 -1.74
CA GLY A 128 20.60 -8.21 -1.80
C GLY A 128 19.91 -7.46 -0.67
N TYR A 129 20.51 -6.39 -0.15
CA TYR A 129 20.05 -5.68 1.05
C TYR A 129 19.65 -4.23 0.81
N LYS A 130 19.64 -3.73 -0.45
CA LYS A 130 19.29 -2.35 -0.77
C LYS A 130 17.94 -2.24 -1.44
N ILE A 131 17.26 -1.13 -1.18
CA ILE A 131 15.96 -0.78 -1.75
C ILE A 131 16.08 0.55 -2.49
N LEU A 132 15.67 0.58 -3.75
CA LEU A 132 15.46 1.81 -4.50
C LEU A 132 14.12 2.44 -4.07
N HIS A 133 14.12 3.73 -3.81
CA HIS A 133 12.93 4.47 -3.41
C HIS A 133 13.00 5.92 -3.90
N PHE A 134 11.86 6.62 -3.90
CA PHE A 134 11.77 7.96 -4.47
C PHE A 134 11.81 9.05 -3.41
N LYS A 135 12.17 10.27 -3.83
CA LYS A 135 11.95 11.49 -3.03
C LYS A 135 10.47 11.68 -2.75
N GLU A 136 10.16 12.40 -1.68
CA GLU A 136 8.79 12.74 -1.25
C GLU A 136 7.90 11.52 -0.94
N ALA A 137 8.50 10.32 -0.76
CA ALA A 137 7.79 9.11 -0.42
C ALA A 137 7.46 9.00 1.07
N PHE A 138 6.33 8.33 1.37
CA PHE A 138 5.94 7.94 2.72
C PHE A 138 5.60 6.45 2.77
N HIS A 139 6.47 5.65 3.37
CA HIS A 139 6.29 4.20 3.49
C HIS A 139 6.17 3.70 4.94
N GLY A 140 6.00 4.61 5.88
CA GLY A 140 5.92 4.31 7.32
C GLY A 140 7.12 4.85 8.10
N ARG A 141 7.14 4.57 9.42
CA ARG A 141 8.13 5.08 10.36
C ARG A 141 8.70 3.98 11.28
N THR A 142 8.66 2.74 10.85
CA THR A 142 9.28 1.60 11.53
C THR A 142 10.74 1.43 11.10
N GLY A 143 11.44 0.37 11.51
CA GLY A 143 12.89 0.23 11.32
C GLY A 143 13.35 0.43 9.87
N TYR A 144 12.87 -0.39 8.95
CA TYR A 144 13.25 -0.27 7.53
C TYR A 144 12.55 0.90 6.85
N THR A 145 11.25 1.08 7.10
CA THR A 145 10.43 2.07 6.39
C THR A 145 10.82 3.51 6.70
N LEU A 146 11.40 3.76 7.88
CA LEU A 146 11.93 5.07 8.25
C LEU A 146 13.01 5.57 7.28
N SER A 147 13.79 4.64 6.70
CA SER A 147 14.82 4.96 5.70
C SER A 147 14.23 5.40 4.36
N LEU A 148 13.03 4.95 4.05
CA LEU A 148 12.31 5.23 2.80
C LEU A 148 11.49 6.51 2.87
N THR A 149 10.92 6.81 4.06
CA THR A 149 10.08 7.99 4.27
C THR A 149 10.90 9.28 4.29
N ASN A 150 10.47 10.27 3.51
CA ASN A 150 11.20 11.53 3.39
C ASN A 150 10.31 12.73 3.02
N THR A 151 9.03 12.71 3.34
CA THR A 151 8.08 13.82 3.10
C THR A 151 8.36 15.04 3.95
N ASP A 152 8.71 14.85 5.23
CA ASP A 152 9.04 15.92 6.16
C ASP A 152 10.21 15.47 7.07
N PRO A 153 11.29 16.27 7.16
CA PRO A 153 12.44 15.97 8.01
C PRO A 153 12.08 15.75 9.48
N ILE A 154 11.04 16.38 10.01
CA ILE A 154 10.61 16.23 11.41
C ILE A 154 10.26 14.77 11.74
N LYS A 155 9.78 14.01 10.76
CA LYS A 155 9.36 12.61 10.91
C LYS A 155 10.53 11.63 11.04
N THR A 156 11.70 12.02 10.52
CA THR A 156 12.84 11.09 10.36
C THR A 156 14.16 11.60 10.90
N LYS A 157 14.22 12.89 11.29
CA LYS A 157 15.43 13.51 11.85
C LYS A 157 15.83 12.85 13.16
N TYR A 158 17.14 12.69 13.36
CA TYR A 158 17.75 12.10 14.56
C TYR A 158 17.55 10.58 14.77
N PHE A 159 16.89 9.88 13.84
CA PHE A 159 16.78 8.43 13.90
C PHE A 159 17.79 7.78 12.94
N PRO A 160 18.40 6.63 13.31
CA PRO A 160 19.28 5.89 12.42
C PRO A 160 18.49 5.39 11.20
N LYS A 161 19.15 5.40 10.05
CA LYS A 161 18.55 4.99 8.76
C LYS A 161 19.57 4.20 7.97
N PHE A 162 19.06 3.34 7.06
CA PHE A 162 19.88 2.68 6.06
C PHE A 162 20.18 3.66 4.91
N ASP A 163 21.40 3.60 4.39
CA ASP A 163 21.83 4.39 3.23
C ASP A 163 21.45 3.65 1.94
N TRP A 164 20.18 3.70 1.60
CA TRP A 164 19.63 3.14 0.38
C TRP A 164 19.47 4.20 -0.71
N PRO A 165 19.64 3.84 -2.01
CA PRO A 165 19.58 4.80 -3.10
C PRO A 165 18.20 5.45 -3.20
N ARG A 166 18.18 6.80 -3.16
CA ARG A 166 16.97 7.62 -3.28
C ARG A 166 16.95 8.31 -4.63
N ILE A 167 15.91 8.05 -5.40
CA ILE A 167 15.74 8.45 -6.78
C ILE A 167 14.92 9.75 -6.87
N GLU A 168 15.19 10.57 -7.86
CA GLU A 168 14.41 11.77 -8.18
C GLU A 168 12.94 11.42 -8.45
N ASN A 169 12.03 12.32 -8.06
CA ASN A 169 10.60 12.08 -8.13
C ASN A 169 9.99 12.65 -9.43
N PRO A 170 9.62 11.83 -10.43
CA PRO A 170 9.13 12.30 -11.72
C PRO A 170 7.61 12.51 -11.75
N TYR A 171 7.08 13.32 -10.82
CA TYR A 171 5.66 13.60 -10.76
C TYR A 171 5.18 14.56 -11.88
N LEU A 172 3.91 14.39 -12.26
CA LEU A 172 3.20 15.28 -13.17
C LEU A 172 2.86 16.60 -12.48
N SER A 173 3.08 17.71 -13.20
CA SER A 173 2.61 19.03 -12.79
C SER A 173 1.25 19.33 -13.43
N PHE A 174 0.33 19.95 -12.69
CA PHE A 174 -0.98 20.37 -13.18
C PHE A 174 -1.04 21.88 -13.37
N PRO A 175 -1.79 22.38 -14.40
CA PRO A 175 -2.55 21.61 -15.39
C PRO A 175 -1.62 20.89 -16.36
N ILE A 176 -2.04 19.72 -16.87
CA ILE A 176 -1.29 18.97 -17.87
C ILE A 176 -1.34 19.73 -19.20
N ASN A 177 -0.18 20.20 -19.64
CA ASN A 177 0.03 20.87 -20.93
C ASN A 177 1.35 20.37 -21.55
N ASP A 178 1.69 20.83 -22.75
CA ASP A 178 2.88 20.38 -23.47
C ASP A 178 4.18 20.60 -22.65
N GLN A 179 4.29 21.72 -21.93
CA GLN A 179 5.46 21.99 -21.10
C GLN A 179 5.53 21.00 -19.91
N ALA A 180 4.42 20.76 -19.23
CA ALA A 180 4.37 19.78 -18.13
C ALA A 180 4.72 18.37 -18.61
N LEU A 181 4.33 18.00 -19.85
CA LEU A 181 4.70 16.72 -20.46
C LEU A 181 6.18 16.64 -20.84
N ILE A 182 6.79 17.74 -21.29
CA ILE A 182 8.23 17.81 -21.56
C ILE A 182 8.99 17.65 -20.23
N ASP A 183 8.62 18.43 -19.22
CA ASP A 183 9.30 18.45 -17.92
C ASP A 183 9.23 17.08 -17.22
N VAL A 184 8.08 16.42 -17.23
CA VAL A 184 7.95 15.10 -16.60
C VAL A 184 8.78 14.04 -17.32
N LYS A 185 8.87 14.08 -18.66
CA LYS A 185 9.73 13.16 -19.44
C LYS A 185 11.20 13.32 -19.07
N GLN A 186 11.69 14.54 -18.91
CA GLN A 186 13.05 14.80 -18.46
C GLN A 186 13.30 14.28 -17.04
N LYS A 187 12.36 14.48 -16.12
CA LYS A 187 12.45 13.93 -14.76
C LYS A 187 12.45 12.39 -14.76
N GLU A 188 11.64 11.76 -15.61
CA GLU A 188 11.62 10.30 -15.77
C GLU A 188 12.94 9.77 -16.32
N GLU A 189 13.54 10.43 -17.31
CA GLU A 189 14.86 10.09 -17.85
C GLU A 189 15.93 10.17 -16.75
N LEU A 190 15.96 11.26 -15.99
CA LEU A 190 16.86 11.42 -14.85
C LEU A 190 16.65 10.31 -13.78
N ALA A 191 15.40 9.99 -13.44
CA ALA A 191 15.10 8.93 -12.49
C ALA A 191 15.61 7.56 -12.99
N VAL A 192 15.41 7.27 -14.28
CA VAL A 192 15.92 6.03 -14.91
C VAL A 192 17.45 5.98 -14.91
N GLU A 193 18.13 7.09 -15.18
CA GLU A 193 19.60 7.19 -15.13
C GLU A 193 20.11 6.90 -13.71
N GLN A 194 19.50 7.51 -12.68
CA GLN A 194 19.86 7.27 -11.28
C GLN A 194 19.62 5.82 -10.84
N ILE A 195 18.51 5.18 -11.29
CA ILE A 195 18.27 3.76 -11.06
C ILE A 195 19.38 2.91 -11.66
N LYS A 196 19.75 3.16 -12.93
CA LYS A 196 20.83 2.43 -13.61
C LYS A 196 22.20 2.66 -12.95
N GLU A 197 22.47 3.88 -12.51
CA GLU A 197 23.68 4.20 -11.76
C GLU A 197 23.75 3.40 -10.45
N ALA A 198 22.66 3.36 -9.67
CA ALA A 198 22.60 2.59 -8.44
C ALA A 198 22.78 1.08 -8.68
N LEU A 199 22.20 0.54 -9.76
CA LEU A 199 22.39 -0.86 -10.15
C LEU A 199 23.84 -1.18 -10.58
N ASN A 200 24.52 -0.25 -11.22
CA ASN A 200 25.91 -0.40 -11.64
C ASN A 200 26.89 -0.27 -10.46
N ASN A 201 26.62 0.65 -9.52
CA ASN A 201 27.44 0.87 -8.33
C ASN A 201 27.35 -0.30 -7.34
N ASP A 202 26.16 -0.90 -7.24
CA ASP A 202 25.86 -1.99 -6.31
C ASP A 202 25.33 -3.24 -7.04
N PRO A 203 26.11 -3.88 -7.90
CA PRO A 203 25.63 -5.02 -8.67
C PRO A 203 25.17 -6.16 -7.73
N ASN A 204 23.99 -6.69 -8.02
CA ASN A 204 23.30 -7.73 -7.26
C ASN A 204 22.82 -7.33 -5.85
N ASP A 205 22.99 -6.08 -5.40
CA ASP A 205 22.60 -5.66 -4.04
C ASP A 205 21.19 -5.07 -3.96
N ILE A 206 20.63 -4.64 -5.08
CA ILE A 206 19.27 -4.12 -5.13
C ILE A 206 18.26 -5.28 -5.06
N ALA A 207 17.50 -5.35 -3.97
CA ALA A 207 16.45 -6.37 -3.77
C ALA A 207 15.12 -5.96 -4.41
N ALA A 208 14.76 -4.68 -4.27
CA ALA A 208 13.51 -4.17 -4.80
C ALA A 208 13.59 -2.66 -5.09
N LEU A 209 12.61 -2.20 -5.86
CA LEU A 209 12.21 -0.80 -5.97
C LEU A 209 10.79 -0.68 -5.40
N ILE A 210 10.56 0.31 -4.52
CA ILE A 210 9.25 0.61 -3.95
C ILE A 210 8.77 1.98 -4.39
N ILE A 211 7.47 2.06 -4.73
CA ILE A 211 6.80 3.31 -5.12
C ILE A 211 5.32 3.27 -4.71
N GLU A 212 4.78 4.41 -4.31
CA GLU A 212 3.33 4.61 -4.18
C GLU A 212 2.73 4.85 -5.57
N PRO A 213 1.63 4.21 -5.98
CA PRO A 213 0.98 4.52 -7.27
C PRO A 213 0.58 5.99 -7.41
N ILE A 214 0.19 6.62 -6.29
CA ILE A 214 0.04 8.05 -6.10
C ILE A 214 0.65 8.36 -4.74
N GLN A 215 1.59 9.29 -4.67
CA GLN A 215 2.17 9.71 -3.39
C GLN A 215 1.19 10.64 -2.67
N GLY A 216 0.42 10.13 -1.71
CA GLY A 216 -0.55 10.93 -0.99
C GLY A 216 0.12 11.91 -0.02
N GLU A 217 0.84 11.40 0.97
CA GLU A 217 1.55 12.23 1.98
C GLU A 217 2.63 13.14 1.39
N GLY A 218 3.20 12.75 0.24
CA GLY A 218 4.20 13.51 -0.49
C GLY A 218 3.66 14.70 -1.29
N GLY A 219 2.33 14.89 -1.35
CA GLY A 219 1.69 16.03 -2.01
C GLY A 219 0.79 15.64 -3.19
N ASP A 220 0.13 14.50 -3.13
CA ASP A 220 -0.75 13.96 -4.16
C ASP A 220 -0.07 13.88 -5.54
N ASN A 221 1.18 13.41 -5.54
CA ASN A 221 2.00 13.31 -6.73
C ASN A 221 1.55 12.16 -7.63
N HIS A 222 1.20 12.46 -8.87
CA HIS A 222 0.80 11.51 -9.89
C HIS A 222 1.93 11.24 -10.87
N PHE A 223 1.95 10.02 -11.41
CA PHE A 223 2.95 9.57 -12.37
C PHE A 223 2.30 9.08 -13.67
N ARG A 224 3.07 9.08 -14.77
CA ARG A 224 2.58 8.53 -16.02
C ARG A 224 2.64 6.99 -16.03
N CYS A 225 1.67 6.34 -16.69
CA CYS A 225 1.67 4.87 -16.85
C CYS A 225 2.97 4.36 -17.49
N GLN A 226 3.55 5.14 -18.42
CA GLN A 226 4.80 4.80 -19.12
C GLN A 226 5.97 4.70 -18.16
N PHE A 227 6.00 5.51 -17.11
CA PHE A 227 7.03 5.40 -16.08
C PHE A 227 6.91 4.09 -15.31
N PHE A 228 5.72 3.69 -14.91
CA PHE A 228 5.51 2.37 -14.26
C PHE A 228 5.88 1.21 -15.18
N GLN A 229 5.56 1.29 -16.49
CA GLN A 229 6.02 0.30 -17.47
C GLN A 229 7.55 0.24 -17.51
N LYS A 230 8.22 1.39 -17.50
CA LYS A 230 9.69 1.46 -17.49
C LYS A 230 10.30 0.87 -16.22
N LEU A 231 9.68 1.13 -15.04
CA LEU A 231 10.12 0.52 -13.78
C LEU A 231 9.97 -1.01 -13.82
N LYS A 232 8.87 -1.53 -14.38
CA LYS A 232 8.67 -2.98 -14.55
C LYS A 232 9.70 -3.59 -15.48
N ASP A 233 9.97 -2.95 -16.62
CA ASP A 233 10.98 -3.41 -17.58
C ASP A 233 12.36 -3.50 -16.91
N LEU A 234 12.77 -2.46 -16.17
CA LEU A 234 14.03 -2.44 -15.43
C LEU A 234 14.05 -3.53 -14.33
N SER A 235 12.93 -3.79 -13.66
CA SER A 235 12.86 -4.83 -12.62
C SER A 235 13.09 -6.22 -13.18
N LEU A 236 12.63 -6.47 -14.40
CA LEU A 236 12.83 -7.74 -15.11
C LEU A 236 14.25 -7.84 -15.68
N GLU A 237 14.75 -6.77 -16.29
CA GLU A 237 16.09 -6.71 -16.88
C GLU A 237 17.22 -6.89 -15.85
N HIS A 238 17.05 -6.29 -14.67
CA HIS A 238 18.08 -6.26 -13.63
C HIS A 238 17.80 -7.16 -12.41
N ASP A 239 16.75 -7.98 -12.49
CA ASP A 239 16.43 -9.02 -11.51
C ASP A 239 16.24 -8.47 -10.08
N PHE A 240 15.38 -7.46 -9.92
CA PHE A 240 14.87 -6.97 -8.63
C PHE A 240 13.34 -6.98 -8.61
N LEU A 241 12.71 -6.94 -7.44
CA LEU A 241 11.25 -6.92 -7.30
C LEU A 241 10.69 -5.50 -7.38
N LEU A 242 9.50 -5.36 -7.97
CA LEU A 242 8.74 -4.12 -7.99
C LEU A 242 7.63 -4.17 -6.94
N ILE A 243 7.67 -3.25 -5.97
CA ILE A 243 6.71 -3.15 -4.88
C ILE A 243 5.87 -1.89 -5.07
N TYR A 244 4.54 -2.03 -5.11
CA TYR A 244 3.64 -0.88 -5.01
C TYR A 244 3.09 -0.76 -3.59
N ASP A 245 3.27 0.40 -3.00
CA ASP A 245 2.68 0.75 -1.72
C ASP A 245 1.26 1.28 -1.94
N GLU A 246 0.29 0.39 -1.78
CA GLU A 246 -1.14 0.67 -1.93
C GLU A 246 -1.83 0.93 -0.58
N VAL A 247 -1.07 1.17 0.48
CA VAL A 247 -1.63 1.43 1.82
C VAL A 247 -2.61 2.60 1.78
N GLN A 248 -2.34 3.64 1.01
CA GLN A 248 -3.25 4.78 0.87
C GLN A 248 -4.16 4.67 -0.36
N THR A 249 -3.67 4.17 -1.47
CA THR A 249 -4.35 4.20 -2.77
C THR A 249 -5.30 3.03 -3.00
N GLY A 250 -5.15 1.93 -2.25
CA GLY A 250 -5.98 0.74 -2.40
C GLY A 250 -7.42 0.91 -1.89
N ILE A 251 -8.22 -0.10 -2.13
CA ILE A 251 -9.62 -0.26 -1.70
C ILE A 251 -10.51 0.89 -2.17
N GLY A 252 -10.54 1.05 -3.49
CA GLY A 252 -11.60 1.77 -4.19
C GLY A 252 -11.48 3.28 -4.28
N ILE A 253 -10.62 3.95 -3.50
CA ILE A 253 -10.56 5.42 -3.46
C ILE A 253 -10.30 6.08 -4.83
N THR A 254 -9.66 5.36 -5.75
CA THR A 254 -9.37 5.83 -7.10
C THR A 254 -10.40 5.36 -8.15
N GLY A 255 -11.46 4.66 -7.73
CA GLY A 255 -12.43 4.04 -8.64
C GLY A 255 -12.03 2.65 -9.18
N LYS A 256 -10.88 2.13 -8.77
CA LYS A 256 -10.46 0.74 -8.94
C LYS A 256 -10.13 0.15 -7.57
N MET A 257 -10.24 -1.17 -7.41
CA MET A 257 -9.92 -1.82 -6.14
C MET A 257 -8.49 -1.49 -5.69
N TRP A 258 -7.52 -1.52 -6.61
CA TRP A 258 -6.14 -1.09 -6.43
C TRP A 258 -5.77 -0.03 -7.47
N ALA A 259 -5.05 1.01 -7.07
CA ALA A 259 -4.73 2.12 -7.97
C ALA A 259 -3.90 1.67 -9.19
N HIS A 260 -2.99 0.71 -9.04
CA HIS A 260 -2.21 0.19 -10.16
C HIS A 260 -3.07 -0.44 -11.27
N GLN A 261 -4.33 -0.80 -11.00
CA GLN A 261 -5.26 -1.31 -12.00
C GLN A 261 -5.69 -0.26 -13.03
N HIS A 262 -5.35 1.02 -12.80
CA HIS A 262 -5.48 2.06 -13.82
C HIS A 262 -4.37 2.00 -14.88
N PHE A 263 -3.24 1.34 -14.61
CA PHE A 263 -2.09 1.27 -15.52
C PHE A 263 -2.30 0.16 -16.57
N THR A 264 -3.32 0.33 -17.41
CA THR A 264 -3.60 -0.60 -18.51
C THR A 264 -3.53 0.11 -19.85
N PRO A 265 -3.23 -0.60 -20.96
CA PRO A 265 -3.21 0.02 -22.30
C PRO A 265 -4.52 0.73 -22.68
N SER A 266 -5.66 0.21 -22.22
CA SER A 266 -6.98 0.76 -22.50
C SER A 266 -7.33 2.02 -21.71
N LEU A 267 -6.75 2.20 -20.52
CA LEU A 267 -7.00 3.35 -19.64
C LEU A 267 -5.85 4.37 -19.71
N CYS A 268 -4.68 3.97 -20.20
CA CYS A 268 -3.54 4.86 -20.34
C CYS A 268 -3.78 5.90 -21.43
N GLN A 269 -3.89 7.16 -21.02
CA GLN A 269 -4.05 8.30 -21.93
C GLN A 269 -2.70 8.86 -22.46
N CYS A 270 -1.59 8.15 -22.19
CA CYS A 270 -0.27 8.54 -22.64
C CYS A 270 -0.08 8.28 -24.15
N ASP A 271 0.73 9.11 -24.78
CA ASP A 271 1.15 8.92 -26.18
C ASP A 271 2.68 8.64 -26.23
N PRO A 272 3.13 7.50 -26.75
CA PRO A 272 2.33 6.30 -27.07
C PRO A 272 1.78 5.61 -25.82
N PRO A 273 0.69 4.84 -25.91
CA PRO A 273 0.16 4.07 -24.78
C PRO A 273 1.13 2.96 -24.36
N ILE A 274 1.03 2.51 -23.12
CA ILE A 274 1.81 1.37 -22.63
C ILE A 274 1.44 0.09 -23.37
N LYS A 275 2.40 -0.81 -23.57
CA LYS A 275 2.20 -2.08 -24.28
C LYS A 275 1.70 -3.19 -23.36
N ASN A 276 2.23 -3.21 -22.13
CA ASN A 276 1.94 -4.23 -21.14
C ASN A 276 1.48 -3.57 -19.83
N ILE A 277 0.71 -4.29 -19.04
CA ILE A 277 0.34 -3.85 -17.70
C ILE A 277 1.57 -3.99 -16.79
N PRO A 278 2.01 -2.92 -16.11
CA PRO A 278 3.14 -2.98 -15.19
C PRO A 278 2.74 -3.60 -13.84
N ILE A 279 2.44 -4.91 -13.87
CA ILE A 279 2.01 -5.67 -12.69
C ILE A 279 3.12 -5.64 -11.63
N PRO A 280 2.82 -5.24 -10.37
CA PRO A 280 3.78 -5.30 -9.28
C PRO A 280 4.09 -6.76 -8.90
N ASP A 281 5.24 -6.99 -8.30
CA ASP A 281 5.58 -8.29 -7.73
C ASP A 281 5.03 -8.44 -6.31
N ILE A 282 4.89 -7.31 -5.60
CA ILE A 282 4.29 -7.22 -4.26
C ILE A 282 3.48 -5.93 -4.17
N ILE A 283 2.34 -5.97 -3.49
CA ILE A 283 1.68 -4.77 -2.97
C ILE A 283 1.63 -4.81 -1.44
N SER A 284 1.79 -3.65 -0.79
CA SER A 284 1.43 -3.46 0.62
C SER A 284 0.07 -2.80 0.72
N PHE A 285 -0.73 -3.20 1.71
CA PHE A 285 -2.07 -2.66 1.93
C PHE A 285 -2.33 -2.33 3.41
N GLY A 286 -3.23 -1.40 3.66
CA GLY A 286 -3.57 -0.93 5.00
C GLY A 286 -4.67 0.13 4.98
N LYS A 287 -4.77 0.92 6.05
CA LYS A 287 -5.78 1.99 6.20
C LYS A 287 -7.21 1.47 6.00
N LYS A 288 -7.79 1.60 4.81
CA LYS A 288 -9.16 1.17 4.48
C LYS A 288 -9.40 -0.34 4.65
N THR A 289 -8.35 -1.15 4.56
CA THR A 289 -8.43 -2.58 4.81
C THR A 289 -8.62 -2.93 6.29
N GLN A 290 -8.46 -1.96 7.20
CA GLN A 290 -8.46 -2.12 8.65
C GLN A 290 -7.31 -3.03 9.13
N VAL A 291 -7.30 -4.31 8.74
CA VAL A 291 -6.11 -5.17 8.85
C VAL A 291 -5.12 -4.83 7.73
N CYS A 292 -3.84 -4.82 8.03
CA CYS A 292 -2.79 -4.53 7.05
C CYS A 292 -2.11 -5.81 6.58
N GLY A 293 -1.32 -5.72 5.49
CA GLY A 293 -0.59 -6.87 4.98
C GLY A 293 0.02 -6.65 3.62
N ILE A 294 0.39 -7.76 2.99
CA ILE A 294 0.95 -7.78 1.64
C ILE A 294 0.28 -8.85 0.78
N LEU A 295 0.19 -8.57 -0.52
CA LEU A 295 -0.08 -9.57 -1.56
C LEU A 295 1.15 -9.68 -2.44
N ALA A 296 1.54 -10.92 -2.80
CA ALA A 296 2.71 -11.15 -3.64
C ALA A 296 2.42 -12.12 -4.79
N GLY A 297 3.04 -11.86 -5.93
CA GLY A 297 2.88 -12.60 -7.18
C GLY A 297 3.83 -13.78 -7.32
N ASP A 298 3.79 -14.40 -8.50
CA ASP A 298 4.49 -15.67 -8.78
C ASP A 298 6.02 -15.53 -8.83
N ARG A 299 6.60 -14.34 -9.04
CA ARG A 299 8.06 -14.17 -9.01
C ARG A 299 8.71 -14.57 -7.69
N ILE A 300 7.96 -14.51 -6.59
CA ILE A 300 8.46 -14.99 -5.30
C ILE A 300 8.78 -16.49 -5.34
N ASN A 301 8.07 -17.27 -6.16
CA ASN A 301 8.25 -18.71 -6.32
C ASN A 301 9.50 -19.09 -7.13
N GLU A 302 10.23 -18.14 -7.73
CA GLU A 302 11.56 -18.38 -8.29
C GLU A 302 12.57 -18.86 -7.22
N VAL A 303 12.23 -18.66 -5.95
CA VAL A 303 12.97 -19.18 -4.79
C VAL A 303 12.11 -20.25 -4.12
N GLU A 304 12.59 -21.52 -4.15
CA GLU A 304 11.82 -22.68 -3.70
C GLU A 304 11.34 -22.56 -2.24
N ASN A 305 12.24 -22.19 -1.32
CA ASN A 305 11.97 -22.03 0.11
C ASN A 305 11.85 -20.53 0.47
N ASN A 306 11.00 -19.81 -0.27
CA ASN A 306 10.78 -18.37 -0.05
C ASN A 306 10.06 -18.07 1.28
N ALA A 307 9.93 -16.79 1.60
CA ALA A 307 9.38 -16.32 2.87
C ALA A 307 7.96 -16.83 3.16
N PHE A 308 7.13 -17.11 2.14
CA PHE A 308 5.78 -17.65 2.32
C PHE A 308 5.74 -19.16 2.57
N LYS A 309 6.81 -19.87 2.22
CA LYS A 309 6.93 -21.34 2.38
C LYS A 309 7.78 -21.74 3.57
N THR A 310 8.54 -20.83 4.13
CA THR A 310 9.42 -21.09 5.29
C THR A 310 8.72 -20.60 6.57
N SER A 311 8.35 -21.55 7.43
CA SER A 311 7.72 -21.24 8.72
C SER A 311 8.56 -20.23 9.53
N SER A 312 7.89 -19.29 10.19
CA SER A 312 8.47 -18.24 11.03
C SER A 312 9.40 -17.23 10.30
N ARG A 313 9.46 -17.26 8.98
CA ARG A 313 10.29 -16.32 8.21
C ARG A 313 9.73 -14.90 8.24
N ILE A 314 8.44 -14.77 8.00
CA ILE A 314 7.63 -13.58 8.25
C ILE A 314 6.50 -14.03 9.17
N ASN A 315 6.39 -13.47 10.34
CA ASN A 315 5.37 -13.85 11.30
C ASN A 315 5.13 -12.73 12.32
N SER A 316 4.00 -12.81 13.00
CA SER A 316 3.62 -11.97 14.13
C SER A 316 2.72 -12.78 15.04
N THR A 317 2.82 -12.57 16.36
CA THR A 317 2.02 -13.29 17.37
C THR A 317 0.52 -13.31 17.03
N PHE A 318 -0.02 -12.21 16.52
CA PHE A 318 -1.45 -12.14 16.20
C PHE A 318 -1.77 -12.41 14.72
N GLY A 319 -0.83 -12.24 13.79
CA GLY A 319 -1.08 -12.42 12.37
C GLY A 319 -2.15 -11.46 11.80
N GLY A 320 -2.28 -10.27 12.39
CA GLY A 320 -3.37 -9.33 12.18
C GLY A 320 -4.49 -9.48 13.21
N SER A 321 -5.42 -8.54 13.26
CA SER A 321 -6.56 -8.51 14.19
C SER A 321 -7.79 -9.16 13.57
N LEU A 322 -8.35 -10.17 14.22
CA LEU A 322 -9.59 -10.81 13.75
C LEU A 322 -10.76 -9.82 13.67
N THR A 323 -10.88 -8.89 14.62
CA THR A 323 -11.93 -7.87 14.59
C THR A 323 -11.80 -6.99 13.35
N ASP A 324 -10.58 -6.61 12.99
CA ASP A 324 -10.33 -5.79 11.80
C ASP A 324 -10.55 -6.58 10.50
N MET A 325 -10.25 -7.87 10.47
CA MET A 325 -10.57 -8.77 9.36
C MET A 325 -12.07 -8.89 9.12
N VAL A 326 -12.84 -9.13 10.19
CA VAL A 326 -14.32 -9.22 10.11
C VAL A 326 -14.92 -7.86 9.70
N ARG A 327 -14.40 -6.75 10.24
CA ARG A 327 -14.80 -5.41 9.84
C ARG A 327 -14.49 -5.15 8.38
N PHE A 328 -13.32 -5.55 7.91
CA PHE A 328 -12.93 -5.39 6.51
C PHE A 328 -13.77 -6.27 5.57
N LYS A 329 -14.12 -7.50 5.96
CA LYS A 329 -15.08 -8.32 5.23
C LYS A 329 -16.38 -7.57 4.97
N ILE A 330 -16.98 -6.99 6.02
CA ILE A 330 -18.22 -6.21 5.89
C ILE A 330 -18.05 -5.00 4.96
N ILE A 331 -16.90 -4.34 5.01
CA ILE A 331 -16.57 -3.23 4.11
C ILE A 331 -16.50 -3.73 2.65
N LEU A 332 -15.81 -4.83 2.38
CA LEU A 332 -15.69 -5.40 1.03
C LEU A 332 -17.05 -5.82 0.46
N GLU A 333 -17.87 -6.49 1.25
CA GLU A 333 -19.24 -6.84 0.88
C GLU A 333 -20.06 -5.58 0.55
N THR A 334 -19.91 -4.52 1.36
CA THR A 334 -20.59 -3.24 1.12
C THR A 334 -20.11 -2.58 -0.17
N VAL A 335 -18.79 -2.56 -0.43
CA VAL A 335 -18.21 -2.01 -1.67
C VAL A 335 -18.74 -2.74 -2.90
N ARG A 336 -18.80 -4.06 -2.85
CA ARG A 336 -19.33 -4.90 -3.92
C ARG A 336 -20.83 -4.70 -4.11
N ASP A 337 -21.63 -4.89 -3.05
CA ASP A 337 -23.07 -4.96 -3.11
C ASP A 337 -23.73 -3.61 -3.46
N LEU A 338 -23.10 -2.51 -3.09
CA LEU A 338 -23.53 -1.16 -3.43
C LEU A 338 -22.81 -0.57 -4.66
N ASN A 339 -21.98 -1.36 -5.36
CA ASN A 339 -21.20 -0.92 -6.52
C ASN A 339 -20.44 0.39 -6.29
N LEU A 340 -19.76 0.50 -5.13
CA LEU A 340 -19.15 1.77 -4.72
C LEU A 340 -18.00 2.21 -5.62
N LEU A 341 -17.33 1.30 -6.34
CA LEU A 341 -16.28 1.67 -7.31
C LEU A 341 -16.84 2.53 -8.45
N GLU A 342 -18.01 2.20 -8.95
CA GLU A 342 -18.69 3.00 -9.97
C GLU A 342 -19.14 4.35 -9.39
N HIS A 343 -19.68 4.34 -8.15
CA HIS A 343 -20.05 5.57 -7.45
C HIS A 343 -18.86 6.53 -7.30
N VAL A 344 -17.70 6.03 -6.90
CA VAL A 344 -16.46 6.83 -6.78
C VAL A 344 -16.05 7.42 -8.13
N ASN A 345 -16.08 6.63 -9.22
CA ASN A 345 -15.79 7.14 -10.56
C ASN A 345 -16.73 8.26 -10.98
N ASN A 346 -18.04 8.08 -10.75
CA ASN A 346 -19.06 9.08 -11.12
C ASN A 346 -18.90 10.37 -10.30
N THR A 347 -18.68 10.24 -8.99
CA THR A 347 -18.48 11.39 -8.10
C THR A 347 -17.17 12.13 -8.41
N GLY A 348 -16.09 11.40 -8.64
CA GLY A 348 -14.80 11.99 -9.01
C GLY A 348 -14.82 12.72 -10.35
N ASN A 349 -15.62 12.25 -11.32
CA ASN A 349 -15.82 12.95 -12.58
C ASN A 349 -16.68 14.22 -12.45
N TYR A 350 -17.52 14.29 -11.43
CA TYR A 350 -18.35 15.47 -11.13
C TYR A 350 -17.55 16.57 -10.42
N LEU A 351 -16.64 16.23 -9.51
CA LEU A 351 -15.80 17.16 -8.75
C LEU A 351 -14.67 17.75 -9.61
#